data_e5e980c2fc9c08a1ad6604b5da6901d9
#
_entry.id   e5e980c2fc9c08a1ad6604b5da6901d9
#
_cell.length_a   1.000
_cell.length_b   1.000
_cell.length_c   1.000
_cell.angle_alpha   90.00
_cell.angle_beta   90.00
_cell.angle_gamma   90.00
#
_symmetry.space_group_name_H-M   'P 1'
#
loop_
_entity.id
_entity.type
_entity.pdbx_description
1 polymer ?
#
loop_
_entity_poly.entity_id
_entity_poly.type
_entity_poly.pdbx_seq_one_letter_code
_entity_poly.pdbx_strand_id
1 'polypeptide(L)'
;MKIIKEEIQFEESLKQRLEFICEFSKVNPTFIKGSIRKIEKTNLSYIEPHKVIVKNTTLLVFNYSNDVYITNLAKKIKLSELETYLKSI
;
A
#
# COMPACT_ATOMS: atom_id res chain seq x y z
N MET A 1 9.86 25.50 -9.75
CA MET A 1 10.49 24.24 -9.35
C MET A 1 9.69 23.08 -9.93
N LYS A 2 10.36 22.16 -10.60
CA LYS A 2 9.70 21.04 -11.28
C LYS A 2 9.79 19.78 -10.41
N ILE A 3 8.68 19.06 -10.29
CA ILE A 3 8.64 17.78 -9.59
C ILE A 3 8.53 16.68 -10.64
N ILE A 4 9.45 15.72 -10.56
CA ILE A 4 9.45 14.54 -11.43
C ILE A 4 8.81 13.40 -10.64
N LYS A 5 7.77 12.80 -11.21
CA LYS A 5 7.05 11.69 -10.60
C LYS A 5 7.26 10.42 -11.42
N GLU A 6 7.71 9.36 -10.77
CA GLU A 6 7.86 8.05 -11.38
C GLU A 6 7.01 7.04 -10.62
N GLU A 7 6.19 6.28 -11.35
CA GLU A 7 5.36 5.25 -10.77
C GLU A 7 6.21 4.06 -10.33
N ILE A 8 5.92 3.51 -9.15
CA ILE A 8 6.60 2.33 -8.62
C ILE A 8 5.75 1.10 -8.93
N GLN A 9 6.34 0.08 -9.53
CA GLN A 9 5.64 -1.18 -9.77
C GLN A 9 5.43 -1.93 -8.47
N PHE A 10 4.27 -2.55 -8.30
CA PHE A 10 4.06 -3.46 -7.19
C PHE A 10 5.01 -4.64 -7.28
N GLU A 11 5.63 -4.99 -6.16
CA GLU A 11 6.36 -6.23 -6.07
C GLU A 11 5.36 -7.38 -6.22
N GLU A 12 5.64 -8.31 -7.13
CA GLU A 12 4.68 -9.32 -7.58
C GLU A 12 4.17 -10.20 -6.45
N SER A 13 5.09 -10.70 -5.61
CA SER A 13 4.68 -11.61 -4.53
C SER A 13 3.90 -10.88 -3.44
N LEU A 14 4.20 -9.61 -3.19
CA LEU A 14 3.42 -8.80 -2.26
C LEU A 14 2.00 -8.60 -2.76
N LYS A 15 1.85 -8.27 -4.04
CA LYS A 15 0.54 -8.06 -4.64
C LYS A 15 -0.29 -9.34 -4.60
N GLN A 16 0.31 -10.47 -4.97
CA GLN A 16 -0.37 -11.77 -4.92
C GLN A 16 -0.81 -12.11 -3.49
N ARG A 17 0.05 -11.86 -2.52
CA ARG A 17 -0.26 -12.13 -1.12
C ARG A 17 -1.43 -11.26 -0.64
N LEU A 18 -1.46 -9.98 -1.02
CA LEU A 18 -2.57 -9.09 -0.69
C LEU A 18 -3.86 -9.54 -1.36
N GLU A 19 -3.80 -9.97 -2.61
CA GLU A 19 -4.96 -10.52 -3.32
C GLU A 19 -5.52 -11.74 -2.61
N PHE A 20 -4.66 -12.67 -2.17
CA PHE A 20 -5.09 -13.85 -1.41
C PHE A 20 -5.76 -13.46 -0.10
N ILE A 21 -5.15 -12.56 0.66
CA ILE A 21 -5.71 -12.11 1.94
C ILE A 21 -7.10 -11.50 1.74
N CYS A 22 -7.26 -10.68 0.71
CA CYS A 22 -8.53 -10.06 0.40
C CYS A 22 -9.57 -11.08 -0.03
N GLU A 23 -9.17 -12.07 -0.83
CA GLU A 23 -10.05 -13.15 -1.26
C GLU A 23 -10.56 -13.96 -0.07
N PHE A 24 -9.68 -14.37 0.84
CA PHE A 24 -10.07 -15.09 2.06
C PHE A 24 -10.96 -14.24 2.97
N SER A 25 -10.77 -12.94 2.95
CA SER A 25 -11.57 -12.01 3.76
C SER A 25 -12.87 -11.58 3.06
N LYS A 26 -13.10 -12.05 1.85
CA LYS A 26 -14.27 -11.74 1.02
C LYS A 26 -14.44 -10.24 0.74
N VAL A 27 -13.35 -9.56 0.51
CA VAL A 27 -13.34 -8.15 0.12
C VAL A 27 -12.64 -7.99 -1.23
N ASN A 28 -13.04 -6.99 -1.98
CA ASN A 28 -12.46 -6.68 -3.29
C ASN A 28 -11.49 -5.51 -3.17
N PRO A 29 -10.21 -5.70 -3.42
CA PRO A 29 -9.25 -4.62 -3.33
C PRO A 29 -9.16 -3.82 -4.62
N THR A 30 -8.88 -2.53 -4.48
CA THR A 30 -8.44 -1.68 -5.57
C THR A 30 -6.99 -1.31 -5.31
N PHE A 31 -6.10 -1.65 -6.24
CA PHE A 31 -4.67 -1.38 -6.10
C PHE A 31 -4.30 -0.10 -6.84
N ILE A 32 -3.62 0.79 -6.15
CA ILE A 32 -3.09 2.02 -6.73
C ILE A 32 -1.59 2.04 -6.48
N LYS A 33 -0.81 2.11 -7.56
CA LYS A 33 0.64 2.12 -7.45
C LYS A 33 1.14 3.39 -6.79
N GLY A 34 2.15 3.24 -5.93
CA GLY A 34 2.86 4.36 -5.36
C GLY A 34 3.80 5.00 -6.36
N SER A 35 4.53 6.01 -5.92
CA SER A 35 5.44 6.74 -6.79
C SER A 35 6.65 7.27 -6.01
N ILE A 36 7.73 7.53 -6.76
CA ILE A 36 8.86 8.29 -6.27
C ILE A 36 8.72 9.69 -6.85
N ARG A 37 8.80 10.70 -6.00
CA ARG A 37 8.81 12.10 -6.44
C ARG A 37 10.16 12.70 -6.15
N LYS A 38 10.76 13.30 -7.17
CA LYS A 38 12.05 13.97 -7.09
C LYS A 38 11.86 15.45 -7.39
N ILE A 39 12.52 16.29 -6.61
CA ILE A 39 12.49 17.72 -6.84
C ILE A 39 13.70 18.06 -7.73
N GLU A 40 13.42 18.60 -8.91
CA GLU A 40 14.45 18.94 -9.91
C GLU A 40 15.51 19.84 -9.31
N LYS A 41 16.77 19.58 -9.69
CA LYS A 41 17.96 20.33 -9.25
C LYS A 41 18.25 20.24 -7.74
N THR A 42 17.68 19.25 -7.07
CA THR A 42 17.98 18.98 -5.66
C THR A 42 18.22 17.49 -5.48
N ASN A 43 18.71 17.10 -4.30
CA ASN A 43 18.82 15.70 -3.92
C ASN A 43 17.60 15.24 -3.13
N LEU A 44 16.56 16.06 -3.08
CA LEU A 44 15.36 15.74 -2.32
C LEU A 44 14.45 14.81 -3.11
N SER A 45 14.03 13.75 -2.48
CA SER A 45 13.06 12.82 -3.02
C SER A 45 12.20 12.27 -1.89
N TYR A 46 10.99 11.85 -2.22
CA TYR A 46 10.14 11.15 -1.27
C TYR A 46 9.33 10.07 -2.00
N ILE A 47 8.91 9.08 -1.23
CA ILE A 47 8.19 7.93 -1.75
C ILE A 47 6.75 7.98 -1.26
N GLU A 48 5.81 7.88 -2.19
CA GLU A 48 4.41 7.63 -1.87
C GLU A 48 4.21 6.11 -1.87
N PRO A 49 3.66 5.53 -0.80
CA PRO A 49 3.41 4.09 -0.76
C PRO A 49 2.33 3.67 -1.74
N HIS A 50 2.29 2.39 -2.06
CA HIS A 50 1.15 1.81 -2.74
C HIS A 50 -0.09 1.90 -1.87
N LYS A 51 -1.24 2.03 -2.48
CA LYS A 51 -2.52 2.05 -1.78
C LYS A 51 -3.33 0.82 -2.15
N VAL A 52 -3.96 0.24 -1.15
CA VAL A 52 -4.92 -0.84 -1.34
C VAL A 52 -6.21 -0.38 -0.70
N ILE A 53 -7.23 -0.14 -1.51
CA ILE A 53 -8.52 0.33 -1.04
C ILE A 53 -9.46 -0.86 -0.92
N VAL A 54 -9.91 -1.13 0.31
CA VAL A 54 -10.85 -2.21 0.60
C VAL A 54 -12.02 -1.63 1.41
N LYS A 55 -13.23 -1.83 0.91
CA LYS A 55 -14.42 -1.17 1.48
C LYS A 55 -14.15 0.34 1.56
N ASN A 56 -14.30 0.95 2.74
CA ASN A 56 -14.06 2.38 2.93
C ASN A 56 -12.71 2.66 3.61
N THR A 57 -11.80 1.71 3.53
CA THR A 57 -10.51 1.79 4.20
C THR A 57 -9.38 1.84 3.18
N THR A 58 -8.42 2.72 3.40
CA THR A 58 -7.20 2.78 2.60
C THR A 58 -6.04 2.20 3.40
N LEU A 59 -5.38 1.22 2.80
CA LEU A 59 -4.17 0.60 3.35
C LEU A 59 -2.96 1.13 2.58
N LEU A 60 -1.88 1.43 3.29
CA LEU A 60 -0.63 1.87 2.68
C LEU A 60 0.41 0.77 2.85
N VAL A 61 1.05 0.39 1.75
CA VAL A 61 2.07 -0.66 1.75
C VAL A 61 3.28 -0.25 0.91
N PHE A 62 4.46 -0.68 1.34
CA PHE A 62 5.68 -0.56 0.55
C PHE A 62 6.10 -1.93 0.03
N ASN A 63 6.76 -1.95 -1.12
CA ASN A 63 7.32 -3.19 -1.65
C ASN A 63 8.26 -3.84 -0.61
N TYR A 64 8.23 -5.17 -0.57
CA TYR A 64 9.07 -5.97 0.35
C TYR A 64 8.82 -5.72 1.84
N SER A 65 7.73 -5.05 2.17
CA SER A 65 7.37 -4.79 3.56
C SER A 65 6.51 -5.92 4.13
N ASN A 66 6.66 -6.20 5.41
CA ASN A 66 5.77 -7.11 6.14
C ASN A 66 4.72 -6.35 6.95
N ASP A 67 4.65 -5.04 6.78
CA ASP A 67 3.74 -4.16 7.51
C ASP A 67 2.76 -3.49 6.58
N VAL A 68 1.57 -3.20 7.11
CA VAL A 68 0.51 -2.48 6.42
C VAL A 68 0.06 -1.35 7.34
N TYR A 69 0.04 -0.12 6.81
CA TYR A 69 -0.49 1.02 7.55
C TYR A 69 -1.98 1.18 7.24
N ILE A 70 -2.79 1.19 8.29
CA ILE A 70 -4.25 1.33 8.18
C ILE A 70 -4.60 2.78 8.47
N THR A 71 -4.99 3.53 7.44
CA THR A 71 -5.21 4.97 7.58
C THR A 71 -6.32 5.32 8.56
N ASN A 72 -7.41 4.55 8.56
CA ASN A 72 -8.55 4.82 9.45
C ASN A 72 -8.19 4.68 10.93
N LEU A 73 -7.21 3.85 11.26
CA LEU A 73 -6.78 3.62 12.62
C LEU A 73 -5.52 4.39 12.97
N ALA A 74 -4.89 5.02 11.97
CA ALA A 74 -3.56 5.63 12.12
C ALA A 74 -2.57 4.65 12.78
N LYS A 75 -2.59 3.39 12.32
CA LYS A 75 -1.88 2.29 12.98
C LYS A 75 -1.28 1.37 11.94
N LYS A 76 -0.09 0.86 12.24
CA LYS A 76 0.58 -0.15 11.43
C LYS A 76 0.38 -1.52 12.03
N ILE A 77 0.01 -2.50 11.21
CA ILE A 77 -0.10 -3.90 11.61
C ILE A 77 0.77 -4.76 10.72
N LYS A 78 1.04 -5.98 11.16
CA LYS A 78 1.77 -6.93 10.32
C LYS A 78 0.86 -7.50 9.25
N LEU A 79 1.45 -7.83 8.11
CA LEU A 79 0.71 -8.44 7.01
C LEU A 79 0.01 -9.73 7.45
N SER A 80 0.61 -10.48 8.37
CA SER A 80 0.02 -11.70 8.94
C SER A 80 -1.25 -11.44 9.77
N GLU A 81 -1.46 -10.20 10.20
CA GLU A 81 -2.65 -9.82 10.98
C GLU A 81 -3.74 -9.20 10.11
N LEU A 82 -3.45 -8.95 8.84
CA LEU A 82 -4.35 -8.22 7.95
C LEU A 82 -5.67 -8.96 7.72
N GLU A 83 -5.62 -10.27 7.55
CA GLU A 83 -6.84 -11.06 7.33
C GLU A 83 -7.82 -10.90 8.49
N THR A 84 -7.32 -11.00 9.73
CA THR A 84 -8.15 -10.83 10.92
C THR A 84 -8.78 -9.44 10.96
N TYR A 85 -7.99 -8.42 10.63
CA TYR A 85 -8.52 -7.04 10.57
C TYR A 85 -9.60 -6.89 9.50
N LEU A 86 -9.38 -7.40 8.30
CA LEU A 86 -10.32 -7.27 7.19
C LEU A 86 -11.64 -8.00 7.48
N LYS A 87 -11.60 -9.11 8.19
CA LYS A 87 -12.81 -9.83 8.59
C LYS A 87 -13.61 -9.10 9.66
N SER A 88 -12.99 -8.15 10.35
CA SER A 88 -13.65 -7.39 11.40
C SER A 88 -14.32 -6.10 10.92
N ILE A 89 -14.06 -5.67 9.71
CA ILE A 89 -14.63 -4.43 9.16
C ILE A 89 -15.82 -4.68 8.25
#